data_f99c10d7b60741c75327da39ae748869
#
_entry.id   f99c10d7b60741c75327da39ae748869
#
_cell.length_a   1.000
_cell.length_b   1.000
_cell.length_c   1.000
_cell.angle_alpha   90.00
_cell.angle_beta   90.00
_cell.angle_gamma   90.00
#
_symmetry.space_group_name_H-M   'P 1'
#
loop_
_entity.id
_entity.type
_entity.pdbx_description
1 polymer ?
#
loop_
_entity_poly.entity_id
_entity_poly.type
_entity_poly.pdbx_seq_one_letter_code
_entity_poly.pdbx_strand_id
1 'polypeptide(L)'
;MLVYDNDGIMVYCRIMLPDASSRLEQSEAERAAVRMLIAEAFPHRDAPVLCHHPTGAPFLEGVDAAVSVSHCRGCVCVALGSSGCRIGIDAESCMRGAQLRRVAGKFLSPRQLAGWGVDETRLLRAW
;
A
#
# COMPACT_ATOMS: atom_id res chain seq x y z
N MET A 1 -3.78 11.28 4.95
CA MET A 1 -2.60 12.11 5.30
C MET A 1 -1.47 11.81 4.33
N LEU A 2 -0.94 12.83 3.65
CA LEU A 2 0.26 12.73 2.82
C LEU A 2 1.48 12.39 3.70
N VAL A 3 2.20 11.34 3.34
CA VAL A 3 3.37 10.83 4.11
C VAL A 3 4.67 10.86 3.30
N TYR A 4 4.56 11.01 1.98
CA TYR A 4 5.71 11.09 1.07
C TYR A 4 5.35 11.94 -0.15
N ASP A 5 6.24 12.84 -0.55
CA ASP A 5 6.12 13.66 -1.75
C ASP A 5 7.53 13.94 -2.28
N ASN A 6 7.92 13.22 -3.31
CA ASN A 6 9.21 13.39 -3.99
C ASN A 6 9.18 12.79 -5.40
N ASP A 7 9.92 13.39 -6.32
CA ASP A 7 10.14 12.90 -7.69
C ASP A 7 8.84 12.58 -8.48
N GLY A 8 7.77 13.36 -8.20
CA GLY A 8 6.48 13.17 -8.85
C GLY A 8 5.69 11.97 -8.33
N ILE A 9 6.11 11.39 -7.20
CA ILE A 9 5.39 10.34 -6.48
C ILE A 9 4.88 10.91 -5.16
N MET A 10 3.59 10.77 -4.92
CA MET A 10 2.93 11.12 -3.66
C MET A 10 2.36 9.85 -3.01
N VAL A 11 2.55 9.71 -1.71
CA VAL A 11 1.97 8.59 -0.94
C VAL A 11 1.11 9.14 0.18
N TYR A 12 -0.12 8.72 0.19
CA TYR A 12 -1.11 9.02 1.22
C TYR A 12 -1.39 7.76 2.04
N CYS A 13 -1.38 7.87 3.35
CA CYS A 13 -1.69 6.77 4.25
C CYS A 13 -2.77 7.16 5.27
N ARG A 14 -3.55 6.17 5.69
CA ARG A 14 -4.52 6.29 6.77
C ARG A 14 -4.37 5.12 7.72
N ILE A 15 -4.14 5.42 8.97
CA ILE A 15 -4.19 4.44 10.06
C ILE A 15 -5.65 4.21 10.41
N MET A 16 -6.05 2.95 10.47
CA MET A 16 -7.38 2.51 10.84
C MET A 16 -7.29 1.84 12.21
N LEU A 17 -8.20 2.20 13.11
CA LEU A 17 -8.30 1.47 14.37
C LEU A 17 -8.80 0.06 14.08
N PRO A 18 -8.17 -0.97 14.64
CA PRO A 18 -8.66 -2.33 14.50
C PRO A 18 -10.02 -2.41 15.22
N ASP A 19 -11.08 -2.47 14.45
CA ASP A 19 -12.40 -2.76 14.95
C ASP A 19 -12.63 -4.28 14.95
N ALA A 20 -13.40 -4.78 15.91
CA ALA A 20 -13.80 -6.19 16.02
C ALA A 20 -14.88 -6.59 15.00
N SER A 21 -15.00 -5.82 13.94
CA SER A 21 -15.98 -5.95 12.87
C SER A 21 -15.74 -7.20 12.00
N SER A 22 -16.77 -7.60 11.33
CA SER A 22 -16.72 -8.69 10.36
C SER A 22 -15.75 -8.38 9.22
N ARG A 23 -15.29 -9.40 8.50
CA ARG A 23 -14.41 -9.25 7.34
C ARG A 23 -15.01 -8.36 6.24
N LEU A 24 -16.34 -8.37 6.13
CA LEU A 24 -17.07 -7.54 5.17
C LEU A 24 -17.00 -6.07 5.56
N GLU A 25 -17.29 -5.74 6.82
CA GLU A 25 -17.22 -4.36 7.33
C GLU A 25 -15.80 -3.81 7.26
N GLN A 26 -14.80 -4.62 7.54
CA GLN A 26 -13.39 -4.24 7.36
C GLN A 26 -13.10 -3.90 5.89
N SER A 27 -13.54 -4.72 4.94
CA SER A 27 -13.34 -4.45 3.51
C SER A 27 -14.05 -3.18 3.04
N GLU A 28 -15.25 -2.89 3.57
CA GLU A 28 -15.97 -1.65 3.27
C GLU A 28 -15.27 -0.43 3.86
N ALA A 29 -14.77 -0.52 5.09
CA ALA A 29 -13.99 0.53 5.74
C ALA A 29 -12.68 0.82 5.00
N GLU A 30 -11.98 -0.21 4.53
CA GLU A 30 -10.77 -0.07 3.71
C GLU A 30 -11.07 0.64 2.38
N ARG A 31 -12.15 0.26 1.68
CA ARG A 31 -12.59 0.93 0.44
C ARG A 31 -13.00 2.40 0.70
N ALA A 32 -13.66 2.67 1.81
CA ALA A 32 -13.99 4.04 2.21
C ALA A 32 -12.72 4.87 2.47
N ALA A 33 -11.74 4.29 3.17
CA ALA A 33 -10.45 4.92 3.42
C ALA A 33 -9.69 5.24 2.12
N VAL A 34 -9.68 4.32 1.16
CA VAL A 34 -9.07 4.57 -0.18
C VAL A 34 -9.74 5.77 -0.86
N ARG A 35 -11.09 5.81 -0.90
CA ARG A 35 -11.81 6.95 -1.50
C ARG A 35 -11.47 8.27 -0.82
N MET A 36 -11.35 8.29 0.51
CA MET A 36 -10.97 9.49 1.27
C MET A 36 -9.55 9.94 0.94
N LEU A 37 -8.60 9.02 0.82
CA LEU A 37 -7.21 9.35 0.46
C LEU A 37 -7.10 9.87 -0.97
N ILE A 38 -7.87 9.32 -1.90
CA ILE A 38 -7.96 9.84 -3.27
C ILE A 38 -8.56 11.25 -3.25
N ALA A 39 -9.64 11.50 -2.51
CA ALA A 39 -10.23 12.84 -2.39
C ALA A 39 -9.24 13.86 -1.79
N GLU A 40 -8.46 13.45 -0.80
CA GLU A 40 -7.40 14.29 -0.21
C GLU A 40 -6.32 14.66 -1.24
N ALA A 41 -6.00 13.75 -2.14
CA ALA A 41 -4.99 13.97 -3.19
C ALA A 41 -5.47 14.91 -4.31
N PHE A 42 -6.77 15.10 -4.46
CA PHE A 42 -7.39 15.96 -5.50
C PHE A 42 -8.29 17.05 -4.90
N PRO A 43 -7.76 17.95 -4.05
CA PRO A 43 -8.56 18.87 -3.24
C PRO A 43 -9.31 19.94 -4.05
N HIS A 44 -8.95 20.17 -5.32
CA HIS A 44 -9.50 21.24 -6.16
C HIS A 44 -10.45 20.73 -7.25
N ARG A 45 -10.88 19.48 -7.19
CA ARG A 45 -11.84 18.86 -8.11
C ARG A 45 -12.59 17.73 -7.42
N ASP A 46 -13.64 17.25 -8.05
CA ASP A 46 -14.31 16.03 -7.60
C ASP A 46 -13.30 14.86 -7.61
N ALA A 47 -13.32 14.09 -6.53
CA ALA A 47 -12.44 12.95 -6.38
C ALA A 47 -12.64 11.94 -7.52
N PRO A 48 -11.59 11.57 -8.27
CA PRO A 48 -11.72 10.58 -9.33
C PRO A 48 -12.09 9.21 -8.77
N VAL A 49 -12.81 8.44 -9.55
CA VAL A 49 -13.22 7.09 -9.18
C VAL A 49 -12.07 6.12 -9.43
N LEU A 50 -11.74 5.31 -8.44
CA LEU A 50 -10.80 4.20 -8.60
C LEU A 50 -11.50 3.05 -9.31
N CYS A 51 -11.00 2.72 -10.48
CA CYS A 51 -11.45 1.60 -11.31
C CYS A 51 -10.34 0.56 -11.47
N HIS A 52 -10.68 -0.59 -12.04
CA HIS A 52 -9.71 -1.65 -12.32
C HIS A 52 -9.85 -2.13 -13.76
N HIS A 53 -8.73 -2.31 -14.43
CA HIS A 53 -8.68 -3.00 -15.72
C HIS A 53 -9.05 -4.48 -15.57
N PRO A 54 -9.42 -5.18 -16.66
CA PRO A 54 -9.64 -6.63 -16.62
C PRO A 54 -8.46 -7.44 -16.08
N THR A 55 -7.24 -6.88 -16.16
CA THR A 55 -6.01 -7.45 -15.59
C THR A 55 -5.87 -7.27 -14.08
N GLY A 56 -6.79 -6.51 -13.45
CA GLY A 56 -6.76 -6.16 -12.04
C GLY A 56 -5.95 -4.90 -11.71
N ALA A 57 -5.24 -4.30 -12.68
CA ALA A 57 -4.47 -3.09 -12.45
C ALA A 57 -5.40 -1.90 -12.17
N PRO A 58 -5.14 -1.10 -11.11
CA PRO A 58 -5.97 0.05 -10.77
C PRO A 58 -5.70 1.23 -11.73
N PHE A 59 -6.72 2.05 -11.95
CA PHE A 59 -6.62 3.34 -12.63
C PHE A 59 -7.63 4.33 -12.06
N LEU A 60 -7.41 5.62 -12.29
CA LEU A 60 -8.33 6.69 -11.89
C LEU A 60 -9.12 7.17 -13.10
N GLU A 61 -10.45 7.11 -13.03
CA GLU A 61 -11.31 7.56 -14.11
C GLU A 61 -11.17 9.07 -14.36
N GLY A 62 -10.94 9.47 -15.61
CA GLY A 62 -10.79 10.87 -16.01
C GLY A 62 -9.51 11.56 -15.50
N VAL A 63 -8.52 10.80 -15.01
CA VAL A 63 -7.21 11.32 -14.58
C VAL A 63 -6.10 10.47 -15.16
N ASP A 64 -5.19 11.12 -15.86
CA ASP A 64 -3.98 10.49 -16.39
C ASP A 64 -2.86 10.54 -15.33
N ALA A 65 -2.97 9.64 -14.36
CA ALA A 65 -1.99 9.44 -13.30
C ALA A 65 -1.85 7.96 -12.98
N ALA A 66 -0.64 7.53 -12.68
CA ALA A 66 -0.41 6.20 -12.15
C ALA A 66 -0.95 6.11 -10.72
N VAL A 67 -1.61 5.01 -10.37
CA VAL A 67 -2.13 4.75 -9.03
C VAL A 67 -1.77 3.34 -8.57
N SER A 68 -1.44 3.20 -7.31
CA SER A 68 -1.30 1.91 -6.64
C SER A 68 -1.88 1.98 -5.24
N VAL A 69 -2.53 0.90 -4.83
CA VAL A 69 -3.19 0.82 -3.52
C VAL A 69 -2.70 -0.43 -2.81
N SER A 70 -2.39 -0.29 -1.54
CA SER A 70 -2.08 -1.41 -0.67
C SER A 70 -2.70 -1.21 0.70
N HIS A 71 -3.00 -2.30 1.36
CA HIS A 71 -3.50 -2.27 2.73
C HIS A 71 -2.96 -3.45 3.53
N CYS A 72 -2.73 -3.22 4.79
CA CYS A 72 -2.49 -4.25 5.80
C CYS A 72 -3.42 -4.01 6.99
N ARG A 73 -3.41 -4.90 7.96
CA ARG A 73 -4.23 -4.73 9.16
C ARG A 73 -3.94 -3.38 9.83
N GLY A 74 -4.92 -2.49 9.84
CA GLY A 74 -4.84 -1.17 10.48
C GLY A 74 -4.20 -0.06 9.64
N CYS A 75 -3.91 -0.30 8.35
CA CYS A 75 -3.36 0.73 7.48
C CYS A 75 -3.82 0.56 6.04
N VAL A 76 -4.16 1.68 5.41
CA VAL A 76 -4.44 1.78 3.97
C VAL A 76 -3.51 2.83 3.38
N CYS A 77 -2.90 2.53 2.25
CA CYS A 77 -2.01 3.43 1.52
C CYS A 77 -2.43 3.55 0.06
N VAL A 78 -2.32 4.77 -0.47
CA VAL A 78 -2.50 5.10 -1.88
C VAL A 78 -1.26 5.83 -2.37
N ALA A 79 -0.63 5.31 -3.41
CA ALA A 79 0.45 5.98 -4.12
C ALA A 79 -0.07 6.52 -5.45
N LEU A 80 0.32 7.75 -5.77
CA LEU A 80 0.05 8.43 -7.04
C LEU A 80 1.37 8.79 -7.70
N GLY A 81 1.44 8.59 -8.99
CA GLY A 81 2.60 8.96 -9.81
C GLY A 81 2.19 9.73 -11.05
N SER A 82 3.17 10.34 -11.71
CA SER A 82 2.95 11.04 -12.97
C SER A 82 2.41 10.11 -14.05
N SER A 83 1.75 10.71 -15.06
CA SER A 83 1.31 10.00 -16.26
C SER A 83 2.45 9.17 -16.88
N GLY A 84 2.12 7.96 -17.34
CA GLY A 84 3.07 7.04 -17.96
C GLY A 84 4.03 6.33 -16.99
N CYS A 85 4.05 6.69 -15.71
CA CYS A 85 4.82 5.97 -14.70
C CYS A 85 4.18 4.62 -14.37
N ARG A 86 5.04 3.68 -13.97
CA ARG A 86 4.62 2.41 -13.35
C ARG A 86 5.05 2.43 -11.90
N ILE A 87 4.08 2.44 -11.00
CA ILE A 87 4.32 2.48 -9.57
C ILE A 87 3.69 1.29 -8.89
N GLY A 88 4.24 0.92 -7.76
CA GLY A 88 3.70 -0.08 -6.85
C GLY A 88 3.96 0.34 -5.41
N ILE A 89 2.99 0.12 -4.55
CA ILE A 89 3.13 0.29 -3.10
C ILE A 89 2.77 -1.02 -2.42
N ASP A 90 3.47 -1.33 -1.34
CA ASP A 90 3.11 -2.42 -0.46
C ASP A 90 3.13 -1.94 0.99
N ALA A 91 2.02 -2.17 1.69
CA ALA A 91 1.85 -1.85 3.10
C ALA A 91 1.90 -3.14 3.91
N GLU A 92 2.84 -3.22 4.82
CA GLU A 92 2.99 -4.41 5.66
C GLU A 92 3.03 -4.05 7.13
N SER A 93 2.46 -4.92 7.95
CA SER A 93 2.51 -4.78 9.40
C SER A 93 3.91 -5.11 9.93
N CYS A 94 4.50 -4.18 10.70
CA CYS A 94 5.77 -4.44 11.38
C CYS A 94 5.71 -5.63 12.36
N MET A 95 4.51 -6.08 12.73
CA MET A 95 4.30 -7.28 13.56
C MET A 95 4.53 -8.60 12.79
N ARG A 96 4.71 -8.56 11.46
CA ARG A 96 4.97 -9.76 10.64
C ARG A 96 6.41 -10.27 10.68
N GLY A 97 7.33 -9.60 11.35
CA GLY A 97 8.74 -9.99 11.41
C GLY A 97 8.96 -11.47 11.75
N ALA A 98 8.25 -11.98 12.76
CA ALA A 98 8.31 -13.39 13.15
C ALA A 98 7.81 -14.36 12.07
N GLN A 99 6.80 -13.97 11.27
CA GLN A 99 6.33 -14.76 10.12
C GLN A 99 7.33 -14.74 8.98
N LEU A 100 7.89 -13.56 8.67
CA LEU A 100 8.87 -13.40 7.61
C LEU A 100 10.14 -14.23 7.88
N ARG A 101 10.54 -14.35 9.14
CA ARG A 101 11.65 -15.20 9.56
C ARG A 101 11.45 -16.66 9.12
N ARG A 102 10.23 -17.20 9.22
CA ARG A 102 9.91 -18.58 8.81
C ARG A 102 9.98 -18.80 7.31
N VAL A 103 9.75 -17.75 6.52
CA VAL A 103 9.72 -17.84 5.06
C VAL A 103 10.90 -17.13 4.40
N ALA A 104 11.86 -16.63 5.19
CA ALA A 104 13.00 -15.87 4.71
C ALA A 104 13.78 -16.57 3.58
N GLY A 105 13.94 -17.88 3.67
CA GLY A 105 14.60 -18.67 2.63
C GLY A 105 13.88 -18.72 1.28
N LYS A 106 12.64 -18.20 1.18
CA LYS A 106 11.88 -18.12 -0.08
C LYS A 106 12.21 -16.86 -0.89
N PHE A 107 12.73 -15.82 -0.24
CA PHE A 107 13.00 -14.54 -0.90
C PHE A 107 14.41 -13.99 -0.67
N LEU A 108 15.16 -14.53 0.30
CA LEU A 108 16.56 -14.17 0.52
C LEU A 108 17.49 -15.17 -0.17
N SER A 109 18.59 -14.66 -0.71
CA SER A 109 19.71 -15.52 -1.13
C SER A 109 20.37 -16.17 0.09
N PRO A 110 21.09 -17.31 -0.07
CA PRO A 110 21.79 -17.96 1.04
C PRO A 110 22.72 -17.02 1.81
N ARG A 111 23.39 -16.10 1.12
CA ARG A 111 24.26 -15.08 1.73
C ARG A 111 23.49 -14.09 2.58
N GLN A 112 22.35 -13.59 2.09
CA GLN A 112 21.48 -12.67 2.83
C GLN A 112 20.85 -13.38 4.02
N LEU A 113 20.39 -14.63 3.85
CA LEU A 113 19.81 -15.42 4.93
C LEU A 113 20.81 -15.64 6.08
N ALA A 114 22.08 -15.93 5.76
CA ALA A 114 23.13 -16.07 6.76
C ALA A 114 23.40 -14.78 7.54
N GLY A 115 23.32 -13.59 6.86
CA GLY A 115 23.61 -12.31 7.48
C GLY A 115 22.41 -11.60 8.11
N TRP A 116 21.16 -11.87 7.63
CA TRP A 116 19.97 -11.09 8.01
C TRP A 116 18.85 -11.93 8.62
N GLY A 117 18.92 -13.23 8.52
CA GLY A 117 17.80 -14.14 8.79
C GLY A 117 17.19 -14.07 10.20
N VAL A 118 17.84 -13.37 11.13
CA VAL A 118 17.35 -13.15 12.50
C VAL A 118 16.90 -11.71 12.73
N ASP A 119 17.21 -10.78 11.83
CA ASP A 119 16.86 -9.36 11.96
C ASP A 119 15.51 -9.07 11.28
N GLU A 120 14.45 -8.99 12.08
CA GLU A 120 13.09 -8.76 11.60
C GLU A 120 12.92 -7.45 10.84
N THR A 121 13.65 -6.40 11.22
CA THR A 121 13.60 -5.11 10.53
C THR A 121 14.19 -5.20 9.12
N ARG A 122 15.29 -5.92 8.97
CA ARG A 122 15.88 -6.17 7.65
C ARG A 122 15.00 -7.08 6.79
N LEU A 123 14.38 -8.09 7.39
CA LEU A 123 13.43 -8.96 6.70
C LEU A 123 12.22 -8.19 6.17
N LEU A 124 11.65 -7.28 6.96
CA LEU A 124 10.55 -6.41 6.55
C LEU A 124 10.92 -5.46 5.40
N ARG A 125 12.18 -5.00 5.36
CA ARG A 125 12.67 -4.14 4.26
C ARG A 125 13.01 -4.92 2.99
N ALA A 126 13.28 -6.21 3.10
CA ALA A 126 13.65 -7.06 1.97
C ALA A 126 12.44 -7.79 1.35
N TRP A 127 11.34 -7.87 2.11
CA TRP A 127 10.08 -8.46 1.64
C TRP A 127 9.42 -7.59 0.58
#